data_c74cfc7b3322deb9904d0c755d473664
#
_entry.id   c74cfc7b3322deb9904d0c755d473664
#
_cell.length_a   1.000
_cell.length_b   1.000
_cell.length_c   1.000
_cell.angle_alpha   90.00
_cell.angle_beta   90.00
_cell.angle_gamma   90.00
#
_symmetry.space_group_name_H-M   'P 1'
#
loop_
_entity.id
_entity.type
_entity.pdbx_description
1 polymer ?
#
loop_
_entity_poly.entity_id
_entity_poly.type
_entity_poly.pdbx_seq_one_letter_code
_entity_poly.pdbx_strand_id
1 'polypeptide(L)'
;ESHRQFDEITDVQDKAIRLVNSFGNDEIDVVINDYPNFWVILLYSVRVAPVQIYFSFGFVYFEFGGVDYLLLPKEASPNNKIKTDIIDYDSYNWLESRFLEGPNSEDDARSTLEVIFYPRARQLEPQARYVIGCYGRFEKINEEYLSVIKAILQREETSVFFVFGPGDFSLATNYFTTTGLQDRVIISGASDPHVLGWAFDVFCEQWPIWSGQSSLEVMAKGIPVVSYMHEDLSLFIEPYLSLRDPELVATSYQEYIDMVIRLLVDKEHYEIKQNSAREISRKVTDLDKRAKNVGTQILLALERKLAYTGSGMGRTEPLHRDVPQALV
;
A
#
# COMPACT_ATOMS: atom_id res chain seq x y z
N GLU A 1 -21.26 -1.66 17.23
CA GLU A 1 -19.84 -1.24 17.15
C GLU A 1 -19.61 -0.14 18.17
N SER A 2 -18.81 -0.39 19.19
CA SER A 2 -18.45 0.62 20.19
C SER A 2 -17.08 1.20 19.82
N HIS A 3 -17.03 2.44 19.38
CA HIS A 3 -15.78 3.19 19.29
C HIS A 3 -15.39 3.71 20.67
N ARG A 4 -14.22 3.30 21.17
CA ARG A 4 -13.68 3.77 22.43
C ARG A 4 -12.48 4.67 22.16
N GLN A 5 -12.58 5.90 22.65
CA GLN A 5 -11.52 6.88 22.52
C GLN A 5 -10.63 6.86 23.78
N PHE A 6 -9.35 6.54 23.59
CA PHE A 6 -8.34 6.54 24.64
C PHE A 6 -7.33 7.68 24.50
N ASP A 7 -7.54 8.57 23.53
CA ASP A 7 -6.56 9.60 23.16
C ASP A 7 -6.47 10.73 24.19
N GLU A 8 -7.52 10.91 25.01
CA GLU A 8 -7.55 11.93 26.07
C GLU A 8 -6.75 11.54 27.31
N ILE A 9 -6.32 10.26 27.41
CA ILE A 9 -5.57 9.77 28.56
C ILE A 9 -4.08 10.09 28.35
N THR A 10 -3.54 10.98 29.17
CA THR A 10 -2.15 11.43 29.08
C THR A 10 -1.16 10.53 29.80
N ASP A 11 -1.60 9.84 30.86
CA ASP A 11 -0.78 8.86 31.56
C ASP A 11 -0.73 7.53 30.82
N VAL A 12 0.48 7.09 30.47
CA VAL A 12 0.72 5.88 29.67
C VAL A 12 0.30 4.63 30.44
N GLN A 13 0.53 4.58 31.76
CA GLN A 13 0.20 3.43 32.59
C GLN A 13 -1.31 3.31 32.75
N ASP A 14 -2.01 4.42 33.03
CA ASP A 14 -3.48 4.45 33.13
C ASP A 14 -4.12 4.06 31.77
N LYS A 15 -3.58 4.57 30.69
CA LYS A 15 -4.01 4.20 29.32
C LYS A 15 -3.86 2.70 29.07
N ALA A 16 -2.72 2.11 29.43
CA ALA A 16 -2.46 0.68 29.29
C ALA A 16 -3.46 -0.18 30.09
N ILE A 17 -3.67 0.17 31.37
CA ILE A 17 -4.59 -0.55 32.25
C ILE A 17 -6.03 -0.49 31.74
N ARG A 18 -6.50 0.70 31.35
CA ARG A 18 -7.86 0.88 30.84
C ARG A 18 -8.06 0.15 29.52
N LEU A 19 -7.05 0.15 28.65
CA LEU A 19 -7.09 -0.55 27.37
C LEU A 19 -7.20 -2.06 27.59
N VAL A 20 -6.35 -2.65 28.43
CA VAL A 20 -6.40 -4.09 28.78
C VAL A 20 -7.72 -4.48 29.40
N ASN A 21 -8.21 -3.70 30.39
CA ASN A 21 -9.50 -3.96 31.06
C ASN A 21 -10.68 -3.86 30.10
N SER A 22 -10.62 -2.94 29.13
CA SER A 22 -11.65 -2.81 28.10
C SER A 22 -11.81 -4.10 27.29
N PHE A 23 -10.70 -4.66 26.81
CA PHE A 23 -10.74 -5.95 26.09
C PHE A 23 -11.20 -7.08 26.98
N GLY A 24 -10.81 -7.05 28.27
CA GLY A 24 -11.19 -8.04 29.25
C GLY A 24 -12.68 -8.15 29.50
N ASN A 25 -13.40 -7.04 29.47
CA ASN A 25 -14.83 -6.97 29.74
C ASN A 25 -15.70 -7.33 28.53
N ASP A 26 -15.13 -7.38 27.32
CA ASP A 26 -15.89 -7.57 26.08
C ASP A 26 -15.96 -9.03 25.62
N GLU A 27 -15.38 -9.99 26.37
CA GLU A 27 -15.36 -11.42 26.04
C GLU A 27 -14.97 -11.71 24.58
N ILE A 28 -13.90 -11.06 24.11
CA ILE A 28 -13.46 -11.14 22.74
C ILE A 28 -12.78 -12.49 22.47
N ASP A 29 -13.25 -13.22 21.46
CA ASP A 29 -12.67 -14.52 21.06
C ASP A 29 -11.44 -14.36 20.18
N VAL A 30 -11.44 -13.35 19.29
CA VAL A 30 -10.37 -13.12 18.30
C VAL A 30 -10.02 -11.65 18.24
N VAL A 31 -8.73 -11.34 18.36
CA VAL A 31 -8.19 -10.00 18.06
C VAL A 31 -7.36 -10.07 16.81
N ILE A 32 -7.63 -9.16 15.88
CA ILE A 32 -6.88 -9.01 14.63
C ILE A 32 -6.35 -7.60 14.59
N ASN A 33 -5.08 -7.46 14.26
CA ASN A 33 -4.45 -6.16 14.04
C ASN A 33 -3.52 -6.20 12.83
N ASP A 34 -3.47 -5.09 12.11
CA ASP A 34 -2.69 -4.91 10.89
C ASP A 34 -1.49 -3.97 11.06
N TYR A 35 -1.35 -3.35 12.23
CA TYR A 35 -0.28 -2.39 12.49
C TYR A 35 0.38 -2.59 13.86
N PRO A 36 1.66 -3.01 13.92
CA PRO A 36 2.36 -3.33 15.16
C PRO A 36 2.88 -2.04 15.83
N ASN A 37 2.01 -1.32 16.51
CA ASN A 37 2.44 -0.23 17.39
C ASN A 37 2.62 -0.72 18.83
N PHE A 38 3.16 0.14 19.69
CA PHE A 38 3.43 -0.17 21.10
C PHE A 38 2.19 -0.74 21.83
N TRP A 39 1.01 -0.16 21.61
CA TRP A 39 -0.22 -0.59 22.27
C TRP A 39 -0.68 -1.97 21.83
N VAL A 40 -0.55 -2.29 20.56
CA VAL A 40 -0.85 -3.61 20.01
C VAL A 40 0.09 -4.66 20.55
N ILE A 41 1.39 -4.38 20.57
CA ILE A 41 2.39 -5.28 21.14
C ILE A 41 2.11 -5.54 22.62
N LEU A 42 1.76 -4.50 23.39
CA LEU A 42 1.37 -4.62 24.78
C LEU A 42 0.12 -5.50 24.95
N LEU A 43 -0.97 -5.24 24.22
CA LEU A 43 -2.20 -6.01 24.28
C LEU A 43 -1.95 -7.49 23.95
N TYR A 44 -1.16 -7.76 22.93
CA TYR A 44 -0.85 -9.14 22.54
C TYR A 44 0.02 -9.84 23.57
N SER A 45 0.97 -9.14 24.18
CA SER A 45 1.85 -9.71 25.22
C SER A 45 1.10 -10.10 26.50
N VAL A 46 0.04 -9.36 26.86
CA VAL A 46 -0.82 -9.67 28.01
C VAL A 46 -2.01 -10.60 27.67
N ARG A 47 -2.11 -11.00 26.42
CA ARG A 47 -3.10 -11.94 25.88
C ARG A 47 -4.55 -11.54 26.17
N VAL A 48 -5.00 -10.55 25.43
CA VAL A 48 -6.36 -10.00 25.59
C VAL A 48 -7.47 -10.84 24.95
N ALA A 49 -7.12 -11.83 24.12
CA ALA A 49 -8.06 -12.75 23.50
C ALA A 49 -7.50 -14.17 23.38
N PRO A 50 -8.33 -15.22 23.34
CA PRO A 50 -7.93 -16.60 23.07
C PRO A 50 -7.15 -16.78 21.78
N VAL A 51 -7.53 -16.06 20.72
CA VAL A 51 -6.85 -16.06 19.42
C VAL A 51 -6.41 -14.64 19.07
N GLN A 52 -5.13 -14.49 18.79
CA GLN A 52 -4.51 -13.21 18.45
C GLN A 52 -3.79 -13.33 17.10
N ILE A 53 -4.26 -12.59 16.11
CA ILE A 53 -3.82 -12.66 14.72
C ILE A 53 -3.16 -11.34 14.33
N TYR A 54 -1.96 -11.41 13.80
CA TYR A 54 -1.38 -10.29 13.08
C TYR A 54 -1.68 -10.44 11.59
N PHE A 55 -2.42 -9.48 11.02
CA PHE A 55 -2.80 -9.44 9.64
C PHE A 55 -1.87 -8.52 8.86
N SER A 56 -1.03 -9.09 8.00
CA SER A 56 -0.18 -8.31 7.11
C SER A 56 -0.85 -8.07 5.76
N PHE A 57 -0.87 -6.83 5.33
CA PHE A 57 -1.30 -6.47 3.97
C PHE A 57 -0.25 -6.79 2.89
N GLY A 58 0.72 -7.62 3.20
CA GLY A 58 1.54 -8.28 2.19
C GLY A 58 3.01 -7.88 2.11
N PHE A 59 3.48 -6.88 2.86
CA PHE A 59 4.84 -6.39 2.57
C PHE A 59 5.80 -6.41 3.74
N VAL A 60 5.27 -6.21 4.92
CA VAL A 60 6.06 -6.22 6.14
C VAL A 60 5.29 -7.01 7.16
N TYR A 61 5.87 -8.08 7.62
CA TYR A 61 5.34 -8.82 8.76
C TYR A 61 6.28 -8.62 9.94
N PHE A 62 5.70 -8.65 11.12
CA PHE A 62 6.44 -8.54 12.37
C PHE A 62 6.12 -9.75 13.24
N GLU A 63 7.15 -10.41 13.76
CA GLU A 63 6.99 -11.37 14.83
C GLU A 63 7.18 -10.67 16.18
N PHE A 64 6.18 -10.75 17.02
CA PHE A 64 6.25 -10.26 18.39
C PHE A 64 5.46 -11.19 19.34
N GLY A 65 5.75 -11.08 20.62
CA GLY A 65 5.14 -11.97 21.62
C GLY A 65 3.61 -11.91 21.64
N GLY A 66 3.00 -13.07 21.81
CA GLY A 66 1.54 -13.19 21.94
C GLY A 66 0.77 -13.33 20.63
N VAL A 67 1.40 -13.26 19.47
CA VAL A 67 0.77 -13.58 18.17
C VAL A 67 0.64 -15.11 18.05
N ASP A 68 -0.58 -15.59 17.79
CA ASP A 68 -0.82 -17.01 17.53
C ASP A 68 -0.64 -17.33 16.05
N TYR A 69 -1.13 -16.44 15.18
CA TYR A 69 -1.10 -16.62 13.73
C TYR A 69 -0.69 -15.35 13.01
N LEU A 70 0.14 -15.53 11.98
CA LEU A 70 0.38 -14.51 10.96
C LEU A 70 -0.56 -14.79 9.79
N LEU A 71 -1.45 -13.86 9.48
CA LEU A 71 -2.30 -13.92 8.31
C LEU A 71 -1.62 -13.15 7.17
N LEU A 72 -1.08 -13.89 6.22
CA LEU A 72 -0.24 -13.37 5.13
C LEU A 72 -0.83 -13.71 3.75
N PRO A 73 -0.60 -12.88 2.71
CA PRO A 73 -0.83 -13.30 1.34
C PRO A 73 0.05 -14.50 1.00
N LYS A 74 -0.46 -15.44 0.20
CA LYS A 74 0.30 -16.64 -0.22
C LYS A 74 1.66 -16.32 -0.82
N GLU A 75 1.72 -15.25 -1.58
CA GLU A 75 2.93 -14.78 -2.26
C GLU A 75 3.96 -14.18 -1.29
N ALA A 76 3.51 -13.77 -0.10
CA ALA A 76 4.38 -13.18 0.93
C ALA A 76 4.85 -14.21 1.97
N SER A 77 4.50 -15.50 1.79
CA SER A 77 4.88 -16.55 2.74
C SER A 77 6.39 -16.69 2.79
N PRO A 78 7.04 -16.37 3.92
CA PRO A 78 8.49 -16.32 4.00
C PRO A 78 9.10 -17.70 4.05
N ASN A 79 10.25 -17.86 3.41
CA ASN A 79 11.04 -19.06 3.44
C ASN A 79 11.56 -19.38 4.87
N ASN A 80 10.88 -20.28 5.55
CA ASN A 80 11.37 -21.09 6.71
C ASN A 80 12.00 -20.40 7.94
N LYS A 81 11.88 -19.09 8.13
CA LYS A 81 12.48 -18.40 9.30
C LYS A 81 11.48 -17.93 10.35
N ILE A 82 10.21 -18.05 10.10
CA ILE A 82 9.15 -17.60 11.01
C ILE A 82 8.79 -18.72 11.98
N LYS A 83 8.67 -18.37 13.25
CA LYS A 83 8.28 -19.28 14.33
C LYS A 83 6.78 -19.33 14.59
N THR A 84 6.08 -18.26 14.19
CA THR A 84 4.63 -18.12 14.36
C THR A 84 3.93 -18.89 13.25
N ASP A 85 2.84 -19.56 13.56
CA ASP A 85 2.03 -20.29 12.58
C ASP A 85 1.48 -19.32 11.52
N ILE A 86 1.63 -19.70 10.25
CA ILE A 86 1.17 -18.90 9.12
C ILE A 86 -0.17 -19.43 8.64
N ILE A 87 -1.08 -18.50 8.38
CA ILE A 87 -2.33 -18.75 7.66
C ILE A 87 -2.29 -17.93 6.39
N ASP A 88 -2.26 -18.62 5.26
CA ASP A 88 -2.21 -17.98 3.95
C ASP A 88 -3.60 -17.56 3.49
N TYR A 89 -3.69 -16.41 2.85
CA TYR A 89 -4.87 -15.99 2.12
C TYR A 89 -4.53 -15.63 0.67
N ASP A 90 -5.52 -15.72 -0.22
CA ASP A 90 -5.32 -15.32 -1.60
C ASP A 90 -5.04 -13.82 -1.69
N SER A 91 -4.01 -13.45 -2.44
CA SER A 91 -3.56 -12.07 -2.59
C SER A 91 -4.51 -11.29 -3.49
N TYR A 92 -5.59 -10.79 -2.90
CA TYR A 92 -6.44 -9.80 -3.53
C TYR A 92 -6.24 -8.49 -2.81
N ASN A 93 -5.68 -7.49 -3.50
CA ASN A 93 -5.57 -6.16 -2.94
C ASN A 93 -6.95 -5.50 -2.85
N TRP A 94 -7.07 -4.62 -1.87
CA TRP A 94 -8.28 -3.86 -1.68
C TRP A 94 -8.22 -2.59 -2.52
N LEU A 95 -9.19 -2.43 -3.41
CA LEU A 95 -9.40 -1.20 -4.14
C LEU A 95 -10.80 -0.69 -3.79
N GLU A 96 -10.92 0.58 -3.43
CA GLU A 96 -12.21 1.19 -3.19
C GLU A 96 -13.06 1.14 -4.48
N SER A 97 -14.36 0.85 -4.35
CA SER A 97 -15.27 0.73 -5.49
C SER A 97 -15.25 1.96 -6.41
N ARG A 98 -15.06 3.15 -5.85
CA ARG A 98 -14.97 4.41 -6.61
C ARG A 98 -13.87 4.41 -7.68
N PHE A 99 -12.79 3.65 -7.51
CA PHE A 99 -11.73 3.52 -8.52
C PHE A 99 -12.11 2.58 -9.66
N LEU A 100 -13.13 1.74 -9.46
CA LEU A 100 -13.67 0.82 -10.44
C LEU A 100 -14.92 1.38 -11.13
N GLU A 101 -15.46 2.49 -10.65
CA GLU A 101 -16.62 3.15 -11.20
C GLU A 101 -16.34 3.68 -12.61
N GLY A 102 -17.33 3.52 -13.45
CA GLY A 102 -17.22 3.70 -14.88
C GLY A 102 -17.16 5.15 -15.38
N PRO A 103 -17.64 5.42 -16.60
CA PRO A 103 -17.33 6.64 -17.37
C PRO A 103 -17.66 7.97 -16.68
N ASN A 104 -18.65 8.02 -15.80
CA ASN A 104 -19.04 9.27 -15.14
C ASN A 104 -17.96 9.82 -14.23
N SER A 105 -17.23 8.95 -13.53
CA SER A 105 -16.10 9.38 -12.67
C SER A 105 -14.89 9.84 -13.49
N GLU A 106 -14.70 9.27 -14.69
CA GLU A 106 -13.69 9.71 -15.63
C GLU A 106 -14.01 11.10 -16.19
N ASP A 107 -15.24 11.32 -16.63
CA ASP A 107 -15.67 12.60 -17.19
C ASP A 107 -15.64 13.73 -16.15
N ASP A 108 -16.06 13.46 -14.91
CA ASP A 108 -15.98 14.41 -13.80
C ASP A 108 -14.51 14.73 -13.45
N ALA A 109 -13.66 13.72 -13.41
CA ALA A 109 -12.22 13.88 -13.17
C ALA A 109 -11.56 14.67 -14.31
N ARG A 110 -11.84 14.35 -15.57
CA ARG A 110 -11.33 15.08 -16.74
C ARG A 110 -11.76 16.53 -16.73
N SER A 111 -13.03 16.81 -16.43
CA SER A 111 -13.53 18.18 -16.30
C SER A 111 -12.76 18.97 -15.23
N THR A 112 -12.48 18.35 -14.09
CA THR A 112 -11.67 18.96 -13.02
C THR A 112 -10.23 19.19 -13.46
N LEU A 113 -9.63 18.23 -14.16
CA LEU A 113 -8.28 18.34 -14.68
C LEU A 113 -8.13 19.41 -15.74
N GLU A 114 -9.11 19.56 -16.63
CA GLU A 114 -9.14 20.61 -17.66
C GLU A 114 -9.14 22.02 -17.06
N VAL A 115 -9.83 22.19 -15.93
CA VAL A 115 -9.95 23.50 -15.27
C VAL A 115 -8.76 23.80 -14.36
N ILE A 116 -8.27 22.82 -13.63
CA ILE A 116 -7.28 23.05 -12.56
C ILE A 116 -5.87 22.66 -12.98
N PHE A 117 -5.72 21.51 -13.60
CA PHE A 117 -4.40 20.89 -13.84
C PHE A 117 -3.81 21.26 -15.19
N TYR A 118 -4.55 21.03 -16.29
CA TYR A 118 -4.02 21.25 -17.63
C TYR A 118 -3.61 22.70 -17.93
N PRO A 119 -4.35 23.74 -17.47
CA PRO A 119 -3.86 25.12 -17.63
C PRO A 119 -2.51 25.34 -16.96
N ARG A 120 -2.29 24.74 -15.76
CA ARG A 120 -1.04 24.86 -15.03
C ARG A 120 0.10 24.09 -15.73
N ALA A 121 -0.15 22.88 -16.20
CA ALA A 121 0.82 22.10 -16.96
C ALA A 121 1.25 22.83 -18.24
N ARG A 122 0.28 23.39 -18.97
CA ARG A 122 0.56 24.17 -20.19
C ARG A 122 1.21 25.53 -19.93
N GLN A 123 1.04 26.09 -18.73
CA GLN A 123 1.77 27.31 -18.33
C GLN A 123 3.23 27.02 -18.05
N LEU A 124 3.52 25.84 -17.48
CA LEU A 124 4.88 25.41 -17.18
C LEU A 124 5.64 25.06 -18.47
N GLU A 125 5.01 24.25 -19.32
CA GLU A 125 5.55 23.85 -20.62
C GLU A 125 4.45 23.96 -21.70
N PRO A 126 4.46 25.03 -22.53
CA PRO A 126 3.43 25.26 -23.54
C PRO A 126 3.28 24.15 -24.59
N GLN A 127 4.29 23.31 -24.75
CA GLN A 127 4.29 22.18 -25.67
C GLN A 127 4.02 20.84 -24.98
N ALA A 128 3.72 20.85 -23.66
CA ALA A 128 3.46 19.63 -22.91
C ALA A 128 2.35 18.80 -23.56
N ARG A 129 2.69 17.55 -23.88
CA ARG A 129 1.80 16.55 -24.46
C ARG A 129 1.51 15.42 -23.50
N TYR A 130 2.50 15.08 -22.68
CA TYR A 130 2.47 13.90 -21.81
C TYR A 130 2.65 14.29 -20.35
N VAL A 131 1.95 13.60 -19.49
CA VAL A 131 2.06 13.72 -18.04
C VAL A 131 2.54 12.38 -17.48
N ILE A 132 3.79 12.37 -17.02
CA ILE A 132 4.33 11.24 -16.26
C ILE A 132 4.33 11.57 -14.77
N GLY A 133 4.30 10.58 -13.90
CA GLY A 133 4.43 10.88 -12.48
C GLY A 133 3.99 9.78 -11.55
N CYS A 134 3.84 10.15 -10.30
CA CYS A 134 3.40 9.24 -9.26
C CYS A 134 2.67 9.99 -8.15
N TYR A 135 2.01 9.24 -7.26
CA TYR A 135 1.52 9.77 -6.01
C TYR A 135 1.72 8.80 -4.85
N GLY A 136 1.82 9.37 -3.68
CA GLY A 136 2.09 8.64 -2.46
C GLY A 136 2.84 9.51 -1.46
N ARG A 137 3.33 8.90 -0.39
CA ARG A 137 4.13 9.64 0.61
C ARG A 137 5.47 10.05 0.01
N PHE A 138 5.86 11.31 0.20
CA PHE A 138 7.11 11.86 -0.32
C PHE A 138 8.37 11.19 0.25
N GLU A 139 8.29 10.57 1.42
CA GLU A 139 9.38 9.79 2.02
C GLU A 139 9.80 8.56 1.19
N LYS A 140 9.01 8.17 0.20
CA LYS A 140 9.34 7.10 -0.75
C LYS A 140 10.23 7.59 -1.91
N ILE A 141 10.35 8.90 -2.08
CA ILE A 141 11.10 9.51 -3.18
C ILE A 141 12.54 9.75 -2.72
N ASN A 142 13.49 9.29 -3.51
CA ASN A 142 14.92 9.49 -3.28
C ASN A 142 15.59 10.14 -4.50
N GLU A 143 16.85 10.53 -4.35
CA GLU A 143 17.62 11.19 -5.42
C GLU A 143 17.84 10.30 -6.64
N GLU A 144 17.98 8.99 -6.45
CA GLU A 144 18.15 8.04 -7.57
C GLU A 144 16.90 8.02 -8.44
N TYR A 145 15.71 7.92 -7.82
CA TYR A 145 14.44 8.02 -8.53
C TYR A 145 14.33 9.35 -9.29
N LEU A 146 14.62 10.47 -8.63
CA LEU A 146 14.56 11.78 -9.26
C LEU A 146 15.55 11.91 -10.42
N SER A 147 16.71 11.25 -10.35
CA SER A 147 17.69 11.25 -11.45
C SER A 147 17.17 10.54 -12.69
N VAL A 148 16.42 9.46 -12.52
CA VAL A 148 15.78 8.73 -13.63
C VAL A 148 14.63 9.55 -14.22
N ILE A 149 13.79 10.18 -13.40
CA ILE A 149 12.74 11.10 -13.88
C ILE A 149 13.37 12.26 -14.66
N LYS A 150 14.46 12.85 -14.16
CA LYS A 150 15.22 13.87 -14.90
C LYS A 150 15.64 13.38 -16.29
N ALA A 151 16.19 12.16 -16.38
CA ALA A 151 16.62 11.59 -17.66
C ALA A 151 15.45 11.39 -18.64
N ILE A 152 14.28 10.97 -18.13
CA ILE A 152 13.05 10.86 -18.95
C ILE A 152 12.65 12.25 -19.47
N LEU A 153 12.58 13.25 -18.60
CA LEU A 153 12.23 14.63 -18.99
C LEU A 153 13.20 15.21 -20.01
N GLN A 154 14.49 14.91 -19.93
CA GLN A 154 15.49 15.36 -20.88
C GLN A 154 15.38 14.67 -22.23
N ARG A 155 14.94 13.40 -22.26
CA ARG A 155 14.78 12.62 -23.49
C ARG A 155 13.45 12.88 -24.20
N GLU A 156 12.39 13.15 -23.45
CA GLU A 156 11.07 13.52 -23.97
C GLU A 156 10.72 14.94 -23.54
N GLU A 157 11.09 15.91 -24.38
CA GLU A 157 10.99 17.33 -24.06
C GLU A 157 9.54 17.82 -23.92
N THR A 158 8.55 17.08 -24.44
CA THR A 158 7.15 17.45 -24.33
C THR A 158 6.44 16.82 -23.12
N SER A 159 7.17 16.13 -22.22
CA SER A 159 6.62 15.57 -20.99
C SER A 159 6.78 16.52 -19.80
N VAL A 160 5.83 16.46 -18.88
CA VAL A 160 5.90 17.07 -17.55
C VAL A 160 5.81 15.98 -16.47
N PHE A 161 6.51 16.19 -15.36
CA PHE A 161 6.42 15.32 -14.21
C PHE A 161 5.44 15.89 -13.19
N PHE A 162 4.46 15.08 -12.82
CA PHE A 162 3.49 15.42 -11.79
C PHE A 162 3.61 14.49 -10.61
N VAL A 163 3.80 15.06 -9.43
CA VAL A 163 3.86 14.28 -8.19
C VAL A 163 3.02 14.93 -7.11
N PHE A 164 2.23 14.13 -6.39
CA PHE A 164 1.42 14.62 -5.28
C PHE A 164 1.34 13.60 -4.14
N GLY A 165 1.09 14.11 -2.94
CA GLY A 165 0.91 13.27 -1.77
C GLY A 165 1.25 13.99 -0.45
N PRO A 166 1.10 13.32 0.69
CA PRO A 166 1.52 13.83 1.98
C PRO A 166 3.04 13.71 2.17
N GLY A 167 3.58 14.50 3.09
CA GLY A 167 4.99 14.48 3.48
C GLY A 167 5.77 15.70 3.04
N ASP A 168 7.08 15.68 3.27
CA ASP A 168 7.99 16.77 2.91
C ASP A 168 8.49 16.61 1.47
N PHE A 169 8.12 17.54 0.61
CA PHE A 169 8.51 17.56 -0.80
C PHE A 169 9.76 18.40 -1.09
N SER A 170 10.47 18.87 -0.05
CA SER A 170 11.67 19.72 -0.19
C SER A 170 12.76 19.06 -1.04
N LEU A 171 12.98 17.74 -0.90
CA LEU A 171 13.95 17.01 -1.70
C LEU A 171 13.67 17.14 -3.19
N ALA A 172 12.44 16.84 -3.61
CA ALA A 172 12.04 16.91 -5.02
C ALA A 172 12.11 18.34 -5.56
N THR A 173 11.61 19.31 -4.79
CA THR A 173 11.66 20.73 -5.16
C THR A 173 13.10 21.20 -5.37
N ASN A 174 13.98 20.94 -4.41
CA ASN A 174 15.38 21.36 -4.48
C ASN A 174 16.10 20.67 -5.65
N TYR A 175 15.86 19.36 -5.86
CA TYR A 175 16.47 18.62 -6.95
C TYR A 175 16.14 19.21 -8.32
N PHE A 176 14.85 19.44 -8.59
CA PHE A 176 14.44 19.98 -9.90
C PHE A 176 14.82 21.46 -10.09
N THR A 177 14.82 22.24 -9.02
CA THR A 177 15.34 23.63 -9.08
C THR A 177 16.83 23.64 -9.42
N THR A 178 17.63 22.80 -8.74
CA THR A 178 19.08 22.75 -8.98
C THR A 178 19.45 22.22 -10.38
N THR A 179 18.61 21.34 -10.93
CA THR A 179 18.83 20.78 -12.26
C THR A 179 18.20 21.58 -13.40
N GLY A 180 17.53 22.71 -13.10
CA GLY A 180 16.91 23.60 -14.08
C GLY A 180 15.66 23.04 -14.76
N LEU A 181 14.96 22.07 -14.11
CA LEU A 181 13.75 21.45 -14.62
C LEU A 181 12.48 21.84 -13.84
N GLN A 182 12.56 22.84 -12.96
CA GLN A 182 11.43 23.25 -12.11
C GLN A 182 10.19 23.64 -12.93
N ASP A 183 10.36 24.16 -14.14
CA ASP A 183 9.27 24.58 -15.03
C ASP A 183 8.57 23.40 -15.72
N ARG A 184 9.11 22.20 -15.57
CA ARG A 184 8.55 20.96 -16.12
C ARG A 184 8.06 20.00 -15.02
N VAL A 185 7.95 20.50 -13.80
CA VAL A 185 7.56 19.69 -12.64
C VAL A 185 6.44 20.35 -11.87
N ILE A 186 5.39 19.59 -11.59
CA ILE A 186 4.29 20.00 -10.73
C ILE A 186 4.35 19.16 -9.46
N ILE A 187 4.55 19.82 -8.34
CA ILE A 187 4.54 19.19 -7.02
C ILE A 187 3.32 19.70 -6.25
N SER A 188 2.53 18.80 -5.71
CA SER A 188 1.34 19.14 -4.92
C SER A 188 1.32 18.34 -3.62
N GLY A 189 0.68 18.90 -2.59
CA GLY A 189 0.38 18.20 -1.34
C GLY A 189 -0.63 17.06 -1.52
N ALA A 190 -1.14 16.55 -0.39
CA ALA A 190 -2.16 15.51 -0.39
C ALA A 190 -3.39 15.94 -1.20
N SER A 191 -3.82 15.12 -2.12
CA SER A 191 -4.90 15.38 -3.06
C SER A 191 -5.68 14.10 -3.32
N ASP A 192 -6.89 14.19 -3.86
CA ASP A 192 -7.70 13.01 -4.16
C ASP A 192 -7.14 12.26 -5.39
N PRO A 193 -6.60 11.04 -5.20
CA PRO A 193 -6.06 10.24 -6.29
C PRO A 193 -7.14 9.73 -7.25
N HIS A 194 -8.40 9.68 -6.80
CA HIS A 194 -9.51 9.33 -7.68
C HIS A 194 -9.64 10.34 -8.82
N VAL A 195 -9.46 11.62 -8.54
CA VAL A 195 -9.50 12.70 -9.53
C VAL A 195 -8.15 12.86 -10.22
N LEU A 196 -7.10 13.17 -9.47
CA LEU A 196 -5.81 13.52 -10.07
C LEU A 196 -5.07 12.33 -10.69
N GLY A 197 -5.43 11.10 -10.29
CA GLY A 197 -4.89 9.90 -10.92
C GLY A 197 -5.20 9.79 -12.42
N TRP A 198 -6.25 10.46 -12.92
CA TRP A 198 -6.56 10.52 -14.35
C TRP A 198 -5.62 11.43 -15.16
N ALA A 199 -4.80 12.24 -14.49
CA ALA A 199 -3.88 13.15 -15.16
C ALA A 199 -2.70 12.43 -15.84
N PHE A 200 -2.37 11.21 -15.40
CA PHE A 200 -1.20 10.52 -15.88
C PHE A 200 -1.42 9.82 -17.23
N ASP A 201 -0.45 9.94 -18.11
CA ASP A 201 -0.27 9.05 -19.26
C ASP A 201 0.49 7.80 -18.83
N VAL A 202 1.53 7.96 -18.00
CA VAL A 202 2.31 6.84 -17.43
C VAL A 202 2.53 7.08 -15.94
N PHE A 203 2.24 6.07 -15.13
CA PHE A 203 2.57 6.09 -13.72
C PHE A 203 3.99 5.55 -13.52
N CYS A 204 4.87 6.44 -13.09
CA CYS A 204 6.26 6.14 -12.81
C CYS A 204 6.40 5.70 -11.35
N GLU A 205 6.32 4.39 -11.09
CA GLU A 205 6.37 3.91 -9.73
C GLU A 205 7.72 4.19 -9.07
N GLN A 206 7.69 4.79 -7.88
CA GLN A 206 8.89 5.12 -7.11
C GLN A 206 9.50 3.87 -6.44
N TRP A 207 10.80 3.95 -6.18
CA TRP A 207 11.56 2.96 -5.41
C TRP A 207 12.45 3.65 -4.36
N PRO A 208 12.96 2.93 -3.34
CA PRO A 208 12.94 1.48 -3.11
C PRO A 208 11.62 0.94 -2.58
N ILE A 209 10.67 1.78 -2.20
CA ILE A 209 9.38 1.34 -1.65
C ILE A 209 8.29 1.53 -2.69
N TRP A 210 7.84 0.45 -3.28
CA TRP A 210 6.79 0.45 -4.29
C TRP A 210 5.44 0.98 -3.78
N SER A 211 4.60 1.40 -4.71
CA SER A 211 3.26 1.92 -4.47
C SER A 211 2.22 0.81 -4.55
N GLY A 212 1.99 0.06 -3.48
CA GLY A 212 1.00 -1.03 -3.50
C GLY A 212 -0.37 -0.60 -4.04
N GLN A 213 -1.11 0.13 -3.23
CA GLN A 213 -2.48 0.55 -3.53
C GLN A 213 -2.54 1.57 -4.67
N SER A 214 -1.68 2.59 -4.65
CA SER A 214 -1.68 3.67 -5.66
C SER A 214 -1.51 3.15 -7.09
N SER A 215 -0.67 2.13 -7.28
CA SER A 215 -0.49 1.53 -8.60
C SER A 215 -1.75 0.82 -9.09
N LEU A 216 -2.49 0.13 -8.22
CA LEU A 216 -3.75 -0.51 -8.58
C LEU A 216 -4.84 0.51 -8.92
N GLU A 217 -4.88 1.62 -8.19
CA GLU A 217 -5.82 2.72 -8.43
C GLU A 217 -5.64 3.35 -9.82
N VAL A 218 -4.40 3.55 -10.25
CA VAL A 218 -4.15 4.07 -11.61
C VAL A 218 -4.33 2.99 -12.67
N MET A 219 -3.98 1.74 -12.42
CA MET A 219 -4.25 0.63 -13.33
C MET A 219 -5.76 0.40 -13.55
N ALA A 220 -6.60 0.64 -12.54
CA ALA A 220 -8.06 0.61 -12.69
C ALA A 220 -8.56 1.63 -13.71
N LYS A 221 -7.88 2.77 -13.84
CA LYS A 221 -8.13 3.80 -14.84
C LYS A 221 -7.55 3.44 -16.22
N GLY A 222 -6.79 2.38 -16.33
CA GLY A 222 -6.09 1.97 -17.54
C GLY A 222 -4.77 2.71 -17.75
N ILE A 223 -4.17 3.24 -16.72
CA ILE A 223 -2.88 3.91 -16.82
C ILE A 223 -1.77 2.86 -16.62
N PRO A 224 -0.85 2.69 -17.58
CA PRO A 224 0.27 1.78 -17.44
C PRO A 224 1.19 2.20 -16.28
N VAL A 225 1.65 1.23 -15.51
CA VAL A 225 2.58 1.42 -14.40
C VAL A 225 3.93 0.84 -14.77
N VAL A 226 4.97 1.65 -14.80
CA VAL A 226 6.34 1.19 -14.93
C VAL A 226 6.97 1.10 -13.55
N SER A 227 7.53 -0.06 -13.23
CA SER A 227 8.14 -0.38 -11.94
C SER A 227 9.62 -0.70 -12.12
N TYR A 228 10.43 -0.51 -11.09
CA TYR A 228 11.84 -0.89 -11.09
C TYR A 228 12.12 -1.91 -10.01
N MET A 229 12.70 -3.05 -10.39
CA MET A 229 13.09 -4.11 -9.48
C MET A 229 14.56 -3.97 -9.10
N HIS A 230 14.81 -3.51 -7.88
CA HIS A 230 16.15 -3.43 -7.33
C HIS A 230 16.56 -4.78 -6.72
N GLU A 231 17.78 -5.25 -6.98
CA GLU A 231 18.27 -6.57 -6.53
C GLU A 231 18.17 -6.76 -5.01
N ASP A 232 18.48 -5.73 -4.22
CA ASP A 232 18.44 -5.77 -2.75
C ASP A 232 17.03 -5.85 -2.17
N LEU A 233 15.99 -5.61 -2.98
CA LEU A 233 14.61 -5.54 -2.55
C LEU A 233 13.81 -6.78 -2.91
N SER A 234 14.40 -7.78 -3.54
CA SER A 234 13.74 -8.99 -4.03
C SER A 234 12.87 -9.70 -2.98
N LEU A 235 13.29 -9.68 -1.70
CA LEU A 235 12.55 -10.30 -0.60
C LEU A 235 11.20 -9.62 -0.29
N PHE A 236 11.05 -8.34 -0.65
CA PHE A 236 9.84 -7.56 -0.38
C PHE A 236 8.98 -7.33 -1.62
N ILE A 237 9.55 -7.55 -2.80
CA ILE A 237 8.97 -7.19 -4.10
C ILE A 237 8.25 -8.37 -4.75
N GLU A 238 8.71 -9.60 -4.53
CA GLU A 238 8.14 -10.79 -5.17
C GLU A 238 6.60 -10.88 -5.09
N PRO A 239 5.96 -10.59 -3.94
CA PRO A 239 4.51 -10.58 -3.86
C PRO A 239 3.83 -9.54 -4.75
N TYR A 240 4.53 -8.45 -5.06
CA TYR A 240 3.98 -7.38 -5.89
C TYR A 240 4.15 -7.61 -7.39
N LEU A 241 5.08 -8.48 -7.79
CA LEU A 241 5.28 -8.79 -9.21
C LEU A 241 4.02 -9.37 -9.86
N SER A 242 3.25 -10.16 -9.11
CA SER A 242 1.96 -10.69 -9.57
C SER A 242 0.90 -9.60 -9.83
N LEU A 243 1.12 -8.39 -9.31
CA LEU A 243 0.26 -7.22 -9.44
C LEU A 243 0.79 -6.21 -10.46
N ARG A 244 1.73 -6.61 -11.31
CA ARG A 244 2.34 -5.76 -12.34
C ARG A 244 2.29 -6.45 -13.68
N ASP A 245 2.32 -5.64 -14.74
CA ASP A 245 2.61 -6.16 -16.06
C ASP A 245 4.10 -6.53 -16.11
N PRO A 246 4.46 -7.81 -16.34
CA PRO A 246 5.86 -8.23 -16.31
C PRO A 246 6.72 -7.56 -17.38
N GLU A 247 6.13 -7.07 -18.48
CA GLU A 247 6.84 -6.33 -19.51
C GLU A 247 7.07 -4.84 -19.15
N LEU A 248 6.54 -4.38 -18.00
CA LEU A 248 6.73 -3.03 -17.47
C LEU A 248 7.48 -3.04 -16.13
N VAL A 249 8.18 -4.13 -15.82
CA VAL A 249 9.07 -4.22 -14.66
C VAL A 249 10.52 -4.19 -15.14
N ALA A 250 11.16 -3.03 -14.98
CA ALA A 250 12.54 -2.80 -15.38
C ALA A 250 13.53 -3.39 -14.36
N THR A 251 14.67 -3.88 -14.85
CA THR A 251 15.80 -4.37 -14.06
C THR A 251 17.01 -3.42 -14.08
N SER A 252 16.92 -2.35 -14.86
CA SER A 252 17.90 -1.28 -14.89
C SER A 252 17.24 0.08 -15.09
N TYR A 253 17.93 1.16 -14.70
CA TYR A 253 17.43 2.52 -14.91
C TYR A 253 17.23 2.84 -16.39
N GLN A 254 18.12 2.34 -17.24
CA GLN A 254 18.00 2.56 -18.68
C GLN A 254 16.75 1.87 -19.24
N GLU A 255 16.48 0.63 -18.83
CA GLU A 255 15.28 -0.10 -19.20
C GLU A 255 14.00 0.61 -18.72
N TYR A 256 14.01 1.12 -17.49
CA TYR A 256 12.89 1.91 -16.96
C TYR A 256 12.61 3.14 -17.81
N ILE A 257 13.66 3.90 -18.17
CA ILE A 257 13.54 5.08 -19.03
C ILE A 257 12.99 4.67 -20.41
N ASP A 258 13.52 3.62 -21.01
CA ASP A 258 13.10 3.15 -22.34
C ASP A 258 11.65 2.70 -22.36
N MET A 259 11.19 2.00 -21.32
CA MET A 259 9.78 1.59 -21.14
C MET A 259 8.86 2.82 -21.07
N VAL A 260 9.19 3.81 -20.24
CA VAL A 260 8.38 5.03 -20.12
C VAL A 260 8.33 5.75 -21.46
N ILE A 261 9.46 5.99 -22.10
CA ILE A 261 9.51 6.67 -23.41
C ILE A 261 8.69 5.91 -24.44
N ARG A 262 8.83 4.58 -24.51
CA ARG A 262 8.07 3.76 -25.45
C ARG A 262 6.57 3.91 -25.25
N LEU A 263 6.09 3.90 -24.00
CA LEU A 263 4.67 4.13 -23.69
C LEU A 263 4.17 5.49 -24.17
N LEU A 264 5.03 6.52 -24.14
CA LEU A 264 4.64 7.86 -24.57
C LEU A 264 4.57 7.99 -26.10
N VAL A 265 5.46 7.33 -26.84
CA VAL A 265 5.61 7.57 -28.30
C VAL A 265 5.00 6.47 -29.18
N ASP A 266 4.80 5.26 -28.65
CA ASP A 266 4.22 4.10 -29.35
C ASP A 266 2.77 3.91 -28.94
N LYS A 267 1.85 4.46 -29.71
CA LYS A 267 0.42 4.41 -29.40
C LYS A 267 -0.14 3.00 -29.34
N GLU A 268 0.28 2.11 -30.24
CA GLU A 268 -0.21 0.72 -30.27
C GLU A 268 0.26 -0.02 -29.01
N HIS A 269 1.51 0.13 -28.64
CA HIS A 269 2.05 -0.42 -27.42
C HIS A 269 1.32 0.12 -26.18
N TYR A 270 1.05 1.43 -26.15
CA TYR A 270 0.30 2.05 -25.06
C TYR A 270 -1.10 1.44 -24.90
N GLU A 271 -1.86 1.29 -25.98
CA GLU A 271 -3.21 0.72 -25.94
C GLU A 271 -3.21 -0.72 -25.43
N ILE A 272 -2.21 -1.53 -25.81
CA ILE A 272 -2.02 -2.90 -25.28
C ILE A 272 -1.80 -2.85 -23.76
N LYS A 273 -0.89 -1.98 -23.29
CA LYS A 273 -0.54 -1.87 -21.87
C LYS A 273 -1.65 -1.24 -21.02
N GLN A 274 -2.43 -0.34 -21.60
CA GLN A 274 -3.65 0.19 -20.98
C GLN A 274 -4.67 -0.93 -20.69
N ASN A 275 -4.89 -1.82 -21.64
CA ASN A 275 -5.79 -2.96 -21.46
C ASN A 275 -5.24 -3.96 -20.44
N SER A 276 -3.93 -4.24 -20.46
CA SER A 276 -3.26 -5.07 -19.47
C SER A 276 -3.43 -4.51 -18.05
N ALA A 277 -3.24 -3.20 -17.87
CA ALA A 277 -3.42 -2.52 -16.59
C ALA A 277 -4.84 -2.72 -16.03
N ARG A 278 -5.87 -2.50 -16.85
CA ARG A 278 -7.27 -2.72 -16.45
C ARG A 278 -7.55 -4.18 -16.08
N GLU A 279 -6.99 -5.12 -16.84
CA GLU A 279 -7.18 -6.55 -16.60
C GLU A 279 -6.54 -6.97 -15.27
N ILE A 280 -5.30 -6.55 -15.01
CA ILE A 280 -4.59 -6.82 -13.75
C ILE A 280 -5.39 -6.25 -12.57
N SER A 281 -5.78 -4.99 -12.65
CA SER A 281 -6.56 -4.34 -11.60
C SER A 281 -7.85 -5.12 -11.29
N ARG A 282 -8.62 -5.51 -12.30
CA ARG A 282 -9.87 -6.27 -12.12
C ARG A 282 -9.66 -7.63 -11.46
N LYS A 283 -8.59 -8.34 -11.83
CA LYS A 283 -8.28 -9.66 -11.27
C LYS A 283 -7.99 -9.62 -9.77
N VAL A 284 -7.39 -8.52 -9.29
CA VAL A 284 -6.91 -8.41 -7.91
C VAL A 284 -7.82 -7.62 -6.98
N THR A 285 -8.96 -7.15 -7.46
CA THR A 285 -9.87 -6.25 -6.72
C THR A 285 -11.24 -6.86 -6.41
N ASP A 286 -11.35 -8.18 -6.39
CA ASP A 286 -12.58 -8.88 -6.00
C ASP A 286 -12.71 -8.88 -4.47
N LEU A 287 -13.40 -7.85 -3.93
CA LEU A 287 -13.61 -7.66 -2.50
C LEU A 287 -14.39 -8.80 -1.85
N ASP A 288 -15.43 -9.30 -2.50
CA ASP A 288 -16.29 -10.35 -1.96
C ASP A 288 -15.51 -11.65 -1.82
N LYS A 289 -14.72 -12.00 -2.84
CA LYS A 289 -13.86 -13.17 -2.81
C LYS A 289 -12.80 -13.05 -1.71
N ARG A 290 -12.19 -11.87 -1.57
CA ARG A 290 -11.20 -11.61 -0.52
C ARG A 290 -11.82 -11.72 0.87
N ALA A 291 -12.92 -11.03 1.12
CA ALA A 291 -13.61 -11.04 2.41
C ALA A 291 -13.99 -12.47 2.82
N LYS A 292 -14.53 -13.26 1.87
CA LYS A 292 -14.86 -14.66 2.10
C LYS A 292 -13.63 -15.51 2.40
N ASN A 293 -12.55 -15.32 1.64
CA ASN A 293 -11.31 -16.08 1.83
C ASN A 293 -10.69 -15.76 3.21
N VAL A 294 -10.47 -14.48 3.52
CA VAL A 294 -9.91 -14.03 4.81
C VAL A 294 -10.80 -14.48 5.98
N GLY A 295 -12.12 -14.31 5.88
CA GLY A 295 -13.07 -14.78 6.91
C GLY A 295 -12.98 -16.28 7.16
N THR A 296 -12.86 -17.09 6.09
CA THR A 296 -12.67 -18.53 6.19
C THR A 296 -11.37 -18.87 6.92
N GLN A 297 -10.27 -18.19 6.60
CA GLN A 297 -8.98 -18.44 7.27
C GLN A 297 -9.01 -18.08 8.76
N ILE A 298 -9.69 -16.99 9.12
CA ILE A 298 -9.89 -16.61 10.53
C ILE A 298 -10.68 -17.66 11.29
N LEU A 299 -11.77 -18.18 10.71
CA LEU A 299 -12.57 -19.25 11.32
C LEU A 299 -11.75 -20.53 11.49
N LEU A 300 -10.94 -20.91 10.51
CA LEU A 300 -10.04 -22.06 10.61
C LEU A 300 -8.99 -21.88 11.73
N ALA A 301 -8.48 -20.66 11.92
CA ALA A 301 -7.57 -20.37 13.03
C ALA A 301 -8.25 -20.56 14.39
N LEU A 302 -9.47 -20.07 14.53
CA LEU A 302 -10.27 -20.24 15.73
C LEU A 302 -10.57 -21.73 16.01
N GLU A 303 -11.02 -22.48 15.03
CA GLU A 303 -11.29 -23.92 15.15
C GLU A 303 -10.05 -24.71 15.57
N ARG A 304 -8.87 -24.44 14.96
CA ARG A 304 -7.60 -25.06 15.35
C ARG A 304 -7.26 -24.80 16.81
N LYS A 305 -7.43 -23.57 17.26
CA LYS A 305 -7.15 -23.20 18.64
C LYS A 305 -8.11 -23.88 19.62
N LEU A 306 -9.42 -23.93 19.32
CA LEU A 306 -10.43 -24.59 20.13
C LEU A 306 -10.20 -26.10 20.20
N ALA A 307 -9.83 -26.73 19.07
CA ALA A 307 -9.50 -28.16 19.05
C ALA A 307 -8.27 -28.49 19.94
N TYR A 308 -7.25 -27.62 19.90
CA TYR A 308 -6.06 -27.78 20.73
C TYR A 308 -6.38 -27.66 22.23
N THR A 309 -7.22 -26.72 22.61
CA THR A 309 -7.66 -26.54 24.00
C THR A 309 -8.62 -27.63 24.48
N GLY A 310 -9.39 -28.24 23.59
CA GLY A 310 -10.31 -29.34 23.87
C GLY A 310 -9.65 -30.70 24.05
N SER A 311 -8.41 -30.90 23.61
CA SER A 311 -7.68 -32.19 23.67
C SER A 311 -7.01 -32.49 25.01
N GLY A 312 -7.42 -31.85 26.11
CA GLY A 312 -7.09 -32.28 27.47
C GLY A 312 -5.77 -31.76 28.06
N MET A 313 -5.05 -30.94 27.37
CA MET A 313 -4.05 -30.08 28.02
C MET A 313 -4.79 -28.84 28.54
N GLY A 314 -4.98 -28.84 29.84
CA GLY A 314 -5.83 -28.01 30.68
C GLY A 314 -6.27 -26.70 30.01
N ARG A 315 -7.59 -26.44 30.11
CA ARG A 315 -8.04 -25.07 30.10
C ARG A 315 -7.01 -24.28 30.91
N THR A 316 -6.19 -23.46 30.24
CA THR A 316 -5.64 -22.32 30.94
C THR A 316 -6.88 -21.65 31.50
N GLU A 317 -7.08 -21.75 32.83
CA GLU A 317 -8.07 -20.93 33.49
C GLU A 317 -8.01 -19.56 32.86
N PRO A 318 -9.17 -18.88 32.66
CA PRO A 318 -9.13 -17.48 32.28
C PRO A 318 -8.10 -16.89 33.22
N LEU A 319 -6.97 -16.49 32.68
CA LEU A 319 -5.88 -15.88 33.45
C LEU A 319 -6.60 -14.92 34.39
N HIS A 320 -6.53 -15.19 35.68
CA HIS A 320 -6.92 -14.19 36.67
C HIS A 320 -6.18 -12.96 36.25
N ARG A 321 -6.94 -12.01 35.72
CA ARG A 321 -6.42 -10.84 35.00
C ARG A 321 -5.94 -9.85 36.04
N ASP A 322 -5.12 -10.29 36.93
CA ASP A 322 -4.29 -9.42 37.71
C ASP A 322 -3.28 -8.82 36.75
N VAL A 323 -3.44 -7.54 36.48
CA VAL A 323 -2.45 -6.74 35.79
C VAL A 323 -1.09 -7.11 36.41
N PRO A 324 -0.11 -7.57 35.63
CA PRO A 324 1.17 -7.97 36.20
C PRO A 324 1.66 -6.89 37.14
N GLN A 325 2.03 -7.26 38.38
CA GLN A 325 2.54 -6.31 39.40
C GLN A 325 3.71 -5.46 38.87
N ALA A 326 4.31 -5.85 37.77
CA ALA A 326 5.34 -5.07 37.06
C ALA A 326 4.81 -3.83 36.32
N LEU A 327 3.49 -3.64 36.24
CA LEU A 327 2.86 -2.46 35.63
C LEU A 327 2.17 -1.57 36.67
N VAL A 328 2.23 -1.91 37.96
CA VAL A 328 1.72 -1.11 39.08
C VAL A 328 2.86 -0.31 39.72
#